data_998f2e0a5a668e4a367dff309b2aee48
#
_entry.id   998f2e0a5a668e4a367dff309b2aee48
#
_cell.length_a   1.000
_cell.length_b   1.000
_cell.length_c   1.000
_cell.angle_alpha   90.00
_cell.angle_beta   90.00
_cell.angle_gamma   90.00
#
_symmetry.space_group_name_H-M   'P 1'
#
loop_
_entity.id
_entity.type
_entity.pdbx_description
1 polymer ?
#
loop_
_entity_poly.entity_id
_entity_poly.type
_entity_poly.pdbx_seq_one_letter_code
_entity_poly.pdbx_strand_id
1 'polypeptide(L)'
;PRPDENVRQLDDFFAALPDAPQPHIELRSEHLLRGPYFDWLAERGLGHVFSHWTWLPPLRRQWSMSGERLTAADGQVVTRLLTPRDTKYAEAYATAHPFEEPVAELSKTEQAHDMVLDVTALAFRAEAQNATLNVIANNRAWGNAPDLNRTVAHRILDHVEGRE
;
A
#
# COMPACT_ATOMS: atom_id res chain seq x y z
N PRO A 1 -13.39 15.21 7.42
CA PRO A 1 -14.75 14.64 7.26
C PRO A 1 -14.95 13.42 8.14
N ARG A 2 -16.20 13.10 8.48
CA ARG A 2 -16.57 11.84 9.08
C ARG A 2 -16.51 10.72 8.01
N PRO A 3 -16.32 9.44 8.36
CA PRO A 3 -16.23 8.37 7.37
C PRO A 3 -17.40 8.35 6.37
N ASP A 4 -18.63 8.47 6.84
CA ASP A 4 -19.83 8.48 5.98
C ASP A 4 -19.92 9.72 5.07
N GLU A 5 -19.42 10.87 5.53
CA GLU A 5 -19.33 12.08 4.73
C GLU A 5 -18.26 11.96 3.65
N ASN A 6 -17.13 11.32 3.97
CA ASN A 6 -16.08 11.03 3.00
C ASN A 6 -16.59 10.12 1.88
N VAL A 7 -17.32 9.04 2.21
CA VAL A 7 -17.91 8.14 1.22
C VAL A 7 -18.87 8.89 0.29
N ARG A 8 -19.74 9.74 0.82
CA ARG A 8 -20.66 10.56 -0.02
C ARG A 8 -19.91 11.49 -0.95
N GLN A 9 -18.85 12.18 -0.48
CA GLN A 9 -18.04 13.06 -1.32
C GLN A 9 -17.34 12.30 -2.44
N LEU A 10 -16.81 11.09 -2.14
CA LEU A 10 -16.23 10.21 -3.16
C LEU A 10 -17.30 9.76 -4.16
N ASP A 11 -18.48 9.40 -3.69
CA ASP A 11 -19.59 8.95 -4.53
C ASP A 11 -20.03 10.03 -5.52
N ASP A 12 -20.23 11.26 -5.04
CA ASP A 12 -20.57 12.41 -5.87
C ASP A 12 -19.48 12.71 -6.90
N PHE A 13 -18.20 12.61 -6.49
CA PHE A 13 -17.06 12.80 -7.38
C PHE A 13 -17.03 11.75 -8.50
N PHE A 14 -17.14 10.47 -8.15
CA PHE A 14 -17.08 9.38 -9.13
C PHE A 14 -18.32 9.35 -10.04
N ALA A 15 -19.49 9.76 -9.55
CA ALA A 15 -20.70 9.91 -10.37
C ALA A 15 -20.55 10.99 -11.46
N ALA A 16 -19.71 12.00 -11.23
CA ALA A 16 -19.44 13.07 -12.18
C ALA A 16 -18.34 12.74 -13.21
N LEU A 17 -17.59 11.62 -13.02
CA LEU A 17 -16.55 11.23 -13.96
C LEU A 17 -17.18 10.45 -15.14
N PRO A 18 -16.68 10.67 -16.38
CA PRO A 18 -17.03 9.79 -17.49
C PRO A 18 -16.52 8.36 -17.23
N ASP A 19 -17.05 7.39 -17.96
CA ASP A 19 -16.61 5.99 -17.90
C ASP A 19 -15.08 5.93 -17.99
N ALA A 20 -14.45 5.71 -16.84
CA ALA A 20 -13.00 5.68 -16.69
C ALA A 20 -12.55 4.24 -16.38
N PRO A 21 -11.27 3.89 -16.67
CA PRO A 21 -10.70 2.66 -16.15
C PRO A 21 -10.86 2.63 -14.63
N GLN A 22 -11.03 1.45 -14.07
CA GLN A 22 -11.32 1.27 -12.64
C GLN A 22 -10.19 1.86 -11.78
N PRO A 23 -10.42 2.95 -11.06
CA PRO A 23 -9.38 3.60 -10.28
C PRO A 23 -9.12 2.90 -8.95
N HIS A 24 -7.90 3.09 -8.46
CA HIS A 24 -7.51 2.72 -7.12
C HIS A 24 -7.38 3.97 -6.26
N ILE A 25 -7.95 3.95 -5.07
CA ILE A 25 -8.05 5.13 -4.20
C ILE A 25 -7.06 5.01 -3.05
N GLU A 26 -6.20 6.01 -2.89
CA GLU A 26 -5.30 6.15 -1.76
C GLU A 26 -5.89 7.12 -0.73
N LEU A 27 -6.29 6.61 0.43
CA LEU A 27 -6.60 7.45 1.59
C LEU A 27 -5.33 7.67 2.41
N ARG A 28 -5.17 8.91 2.91
CA ARG A 28 -4.01 9.32 3.70
C ARG A 28 -4.34 9.62 5.16
N SER A 29 -5.45 9.11 5.64
CA SER A 29 -5.93 9.32 7.00
C SER A 29 -6.53 8.05 7.55
N GLU A 30 -5.91 7.50 8.60
CA GLU A 30 -6.33 6.22 9.19
C GLU A 30 -7.81 6.21 9.61
N HIS A 31 -8.33 7.35 10.15
CA HIS A 31 -9.70 7.41 10.63
C HIS A 31 -10.77 7.23 9.54
N LEU A 32 -10.38 7.36 8.25
CA LEU A 32 -11.24 7.12 7.10
C LEU A 32 -11.22 5.66 6.62
N LEU A 33 -10.21 4.89 7.01
CA LEU A 33 -10.11 3.46 6.71
C LEU A 33 -11.08 2.67 7.61
N ARG A 34 -12.36 2.64 7.23
CA ARG A 34 -13.45 2.01 7.98
C ARG A 34 -14.34 1.18 7.06
N GLY A 35 -15.16 0.31 7.66
CA GLY A 35 -16.10 -0.56 6.94
C GLY A 35 -16.85 0.15 5.81
N PRO A 36 -17.56 1.28 6.06
CA PRO A 36 -18.30 1.98 5.00
C PRO A 36 -17.47 2.37 3.77
N TYR A 37 -16.20 2.72 3.93
CA TYR A 37 -15.32 3.01 2.80
C TYR A 37 -15.00 1.74 1.99
N PHE A 38 -14.65 0.65 2.64
CA PHE A 38 -14.33 -0.61 1.96
C PHE A 38 -15.59 -1.26 1.33
N ASP A 39 -16.74 -1.10 1.97
CA ASP A 39 -18.03 -1.56 1.42
C ASP A 39 -18.36 -0.80 0.14
N TRP A 40 -18.25 0.53 0.18
CA TRP A 40 -18.44 1.40 -0.97
C TRP A 40 -17.48 1.07 -2.13
N LEU A 41 -16.19 0.81 -1.85
CA LEU A 41 -15.24 0.37 -2.88
C LEU A 41 -15.68 -0.94 -3.53
N ALA A 42 -16.08 -1.92 -2.71
CA ALA A 42 -16.50 -3.23 -3.20
C ALA A 42 -17.77 -3.14 -4.06
N GLU A 43 -18.76 -2.35 -3.66
CA GLU A 43 -20.00 -2.11 -4.41
C GLU A 43 -19.74 -1.50 -5.80
N ARG A 44 -18.69 -0.70 -5.93
CA ARG A 44 -18.30 -0.04 -7.18
C ARG A 44 -17.19 -0.75 -7.95
N GLY A 45 -16.64 -1.83 -7.41
CA GLY A 45 -15.51 -2.54 -8.00
C GLY A 45 -14.21 -1.74 -8.03
N LEU A 46 -14.07 -0.71 -7.17
CA LEU A 46 -12.89 0.15 -7.10
C LEU A 46 -11.82 -0.44 -6.18
N GLY A 47 -10.54 -0.12 -6.45
CA GLY A 47 -9.41 -0.62 -5.68
C GLY A 47 -9.03 0.28 -4.50
N HIS A 48 -8.61 -0.34 -3.38
CA HIS A 48 -7.88 0.35 -2.33
C HIS A 48 -6.37 0.31 -2.62
N VAL A 49 -5.68 1.44 -2.44
CA VAL A 49 -4.21 1.48 -2.45
C VAL A 49 -3.69 1.26 -1.04
N PHE A 50 -3.05 0.12 -0.81
CA PHE A 50 -2.37 -0.18 0.45
C PHE A 50 -1.07 0.61 0.53
N SER A 51 -0.99 1.60 1.43
CA SER A 51 0.17 2.50 1.49
C SER A 51 0.94 2.38 2.79
N HIS A 52 2.24 2.08 2.67
CA HIS A 52 3.18 2.24 3.79
C HIS A 52 3.62 3.70 3.85
N TRP A 53 3.05 4.46 4.79
CA TRP A 53 3.26 5.90 4.90
C TRP A 53 3.09 6.39 6.35
N THR A 54 3.68 7.55 6.62
CA THR A 54 3.81 8.16 7.96
C THR A 54 2.55 8.13 8.82
N TRP A 55 1.37 8.42 8.22
CA TRP A 55 0.10 8.60 8.95
C TRP A 55 -0.86 7.43 8.81
N LEU A 56 -0.39 6.31 8.28
CA LEU A 56 -1.23 5.12 8.06
C LEU A 56 -0.78 3.96 8.95
N PRO A 57 -1.69 3.07 9.31
CA PRO A 57 -1.33 1.84 10.00
C PRO A 57 -0.51 0.91 9.09
N PRO A 58 0.19 -0.10 9.64
CA PRO A 58 0.88 -1.11 8.84
C PRO A 58 -0.04 -1.75 7.80
N LEU A 59 0.54 -2.23 6.67
CA LEU A 59 -0.25 -2.83 5.58
C LEU A 59 -1.10 -4.01 6.06
N ARG A 60 -0.56 -4.86 6.97
CA ARG A 60 -1.30 -5.95 7.62
C ARG A 60 -2.57 -5.46 8.33
N ARG A 61 -2.52 -4.28 8.96
CA ARG A 61 -3.68 -3.69 9.63
C ARG A 61 -4.67 -3.09 8.62
N GLN A 62 -4.18 -2.44 7.55
CA GLN A 62 -5.05 -1.97 6.46
C GLN A 62 -5.79 -3.16 5.83
N TRP A 63 -5.13 -4.29 5.63
CA TRP A 63 -5.73 -5.54 5.17
C TRP A 63 -6.84 -6.01 6.11
N SER A 64 -6.57 -6.09 7.42
CA SER A 64 -7.60 -6.45 8.39
C SER A 64 -8.79 -5.47 8.39
N MET A 65 -8.52 -4.16 8.24
CA MET A 65 -9.57 -3.13 8.15
C MET A 65 -10.41 -3.24 6.88
N SER A 66 -9.87 -3.79 5.78
CA SER A 66 -10.63 -4.08 4.55
C SER A 66 -11.57 -5.27 4.68
N GLY A 67 -11.60 -5.94 5.83
CA GLY A 67 -12.31 -7.21 6.02
C GLY A 67 -11.63 -8.37 5.29
N GLU A 68 -10.30 -8.29 5.12
CA GLU A 68 -9.46 -9.30 4.47
C GLU A 68 -9.88 -9.62 3.02
N ARG A 69 -10.34 -8.59 2.31
CA ARG A 69 -10.82 -8.70 0.93
C ARG A 69 -10.18 -7.66 0.02
N LEU A 70 -10.05 -8.01 -1.24
CA LEU A 70 -9.75 -7.11 -2.34
C LEU A 70 -11.07 -6.57 -2.91
N THR A 71 -11.10 -5.30 -3.26
CA THR A 71 -12.33 -4.61 -3.70
C THR A 71 -12.34 -4.30 -5.19
N ALA A 72 -11.17 -4.30 -5.85
CA ALA A 72 -11.03 -3.97 -7.26
C ALA A 72 -11.58 -5.11 -8.16
N ALA A 73 -12.52 -4.80 -9.04
CA ALA A 73 -13.11 -5.77 -9.96
C ALA A 73 -12.18 -6.14 -11.14
N ASP A 74 -11.13 -5.35 -11.39
CA ASP A 74 -10.13 -5.61 -12.43
C ASP A 74 -9.07 -6.66 -12.02
N GLY A 75 -9.14 -7.18 -10.79
CA GLY A 75 -8.16 -8.11 -10.26
C GLY A 75 -6.78 -7.50 -10.00
N GLN A 76 -6.69 -6.17 -9.93
CA GLN A 76 -5.45 -5.48 -9.61
C GLN A 76 -5.42 -5.06 -8.14
N VAL A 77 -4.26 -5.17 -7.53
CA VAL A 77 -3.96 -4.66 -6.18
C VAL A 77 -2.79 -3.70 -6.29
N VAL A 78 -2.89 -2.57 -5.65
CA VAL A 78 -1.80 -1.58 -5.63
C VAL A 78 -1.30 -1.40 -4.21
N THR A 79 0.01 -1.54 -4.02
CA THR A 79 0.69 -1.12 -2.78
C THR A 79 1.74 -0.06 -3.08
N ARG A 80 1.82 0.95 -2.21
CA ARG A 80 2.80 2.03 -2.31
C ARG A 80 3.67 2.08 -1.06
N LEU A 81 4.98 2.04 -1.24
CA LEU A 81 5.99 2.12 -0.19
C LEU A 81 6.62 3.51 -0.25
N LEU A 82 6.13 4.45 0.57
CA LEU A 82 6.40 5.88 0.37
C LEU A 82 7.47 6.45 1.29
N THR A 83 7.29 6.28 2.61
CA THR A 83 8.22 6.73 3.66
C THR A 83 8.14 5.78 4.83
N PRO A 84 9.17 5.70 5.68
CA PRO A 84 9.04 5.02 6.96
C PRO A 84 7.88 5.65 7.75
N ARG A 85 7.20 4.82 8.54
CA ARG A 85 6.16 5.31 9.44
C ARG A 85 6.80 6.20 10.52
N ASP A 86 6.01 7.15 11.01
CA ASP A 86 6.45 8.11 12.05
C ASP A 86 7.60 9.05 11.64
N THR A 87 8.00 9.02 10.36
CA THR A 87 9.04 9.89 9.82
C THR A 87 8.42 10.99 8.94
N LYS A 88 8.79 12.23 9.16
CA LYS A 88 8.33 13.36 8.35
C LYS A 88 8.92 13.30 6.94
N TYR A 89 8.16 13.78 5.96
CA TYR A 89 8.58 13.80 4.55
C TYR A 89 9.97 14.40 4.33
N ALA A 90 10.24 15.58 4.91
CA ALA A 90 11.51 16.28 4.73
C ALA A 90 12.69 15.51 5.35
N GLU A 91 12.48 14.85 6.47
CA GLU A 91 13.46 14.02 7.14
C GLU A 91 13.76 12.76 6.32
N ALA A 92 12.73 12.03 5.88
CA ALA A 92 12.89 10.86 5.02
C ALA A 92 13.60 11.23 3.70
N TYR A 93 13.29 12.40 3.13
CA TYR A 93 13.96 12.89 1.92
C TYR A 93 15.44 13.17 2.19
N ALA A 94 15.76 13.90 3.26
CA ALA A 94 17.14 14.26 3.58
C ALA A 94 18.00 13.02 3.88
N THR A 95 17.44 12.04 4.60
CA THR A 95 18.14 10.78 4.91
C THR A 95 18.35 9.93 3.65
N ALA A 96 17.35 9.86 2.77
CA ALA A 96 17.42 9.02 1.58
C ALA A 96 18.24 9.60 0.43
N HIS A 97 18.44 10.94 0.38
CA HIS A 97 19.21 11.58 -0.68
C HIS A 97 20.71 11.18 -0.62
N PRO A 98 21.39 10.91 -1.76
CA PRO A 98 21.03 11.20 -3.15
C PRO A 98 20.24 10.10 -3.88
N PHE A 99 19.72 9.08 -3.22
CA PHE A 99 18.90 8.01 -3.77
C PHE A 99 19.67 6.99 -4.65
N GLU A 100 20.96 6.93 -4.52
CA GLU A 100 21.83 6.06 -5.34
C GLU A 100 21.89 4.64 -4.79
N GLU A 101 21.83 4.50 -3.46
CA GLU A 101 21.95 3.21 -2.77
C GLU A 101 21.03 3.13 -1.54
N PRO A 102 20.79 1.91 -0.99
CA PRO A 102 20.04 1.77 0.24
C PRO A 102 20.73 2.45 1.41
N VAL A 103 19.98 3.20 2.21
CA VAL A 103 20.47 3.86 3.41
C VAL A 103 20.19 3.00 4.63
N ALA A 104 21.23 2.69 5.42
CA ALA A 104 21.12 1.76 6.54
C ALA A 104 20.10 2.22 7.61
N GLU A 105 20.05 3.53 7.86
CA GLU A 105 19.11 4.18 8.79
C GLU A 105 17.63 4.01 8.39
N LEU A 106 17.36 3.70 7.14
CA LEU A 106 16.03 3.42 6.60
C LEU A 106 15.82 1.91 6.39
N SER A 107 16.79 1.24 5.75
CA SER A 107 16.63 -0.13 5.25
C SER A 107 16.86 -1.22 6.31
N LYS A 108 17.63 -0.94 7.37
CA LYS A 108 17.97 -1.90 8.44
C LYS A 108 17.15 -1.72 9.72
N THR A 109 15.98 -1.10 9.61
CA THR A 109 15.07 -0.90 10.73
C THR A 109 14.07 -2.05 10.85
N GLU A 110 13.53 -2.27 12.05
CA GLU A 110 12.41 -3.20 12.25
C GLU A 110 11.19 -2.83 11.38
N GLN A 111 10.91 -1.54 11.24
CA GLN A 111 9.83 -1.06 10.36
C GLN A 111 10.05 -1.42 8.89
N ALA A 112 11.30 -1.34 8.41
CA ALA A 112 11.64 -1.72 7.04
C ALA A 112 11.48 -3.23 6.83
N HIS A 113 11.89 -4.03 7.80
CA HIS A 113 11.67 -5.48 7.79
C HIS A 113 10.17 -5.81 7.78
N ASP A 114 9.41 -5.23 8.69
CA ASP A 114 7.95 -5.38 8.76
C ASP A 114 7.24 -4.97 7.46
N MET A 115 7.70 -3.89 6.82
CA MET A 115 7.16 -3.44 5.53
C MET A 115 7.36 -4.51 4.45
N VAL A 116 8.54 -5.10 4.34
CA VAL A 116 8.83 -6.17 3.37
C VAL A 116 7.96 -7.41 3.66
N LEU A 117 7.83 -7.82 4.92
CA LEU A 117 6.97 -8.94 5.32
C LEU A 117 5.48 -8.67 4.98
N ASP A 118 5.00 -7.47 5.26
CA ASP A 118 3.62 -7.09 4.98
C ASP A 118 3.31 -7.14 3.48
N VAL A 119 4.22 -6.64 2.63
CA VAL A 119 4.07 -6.69 1.16
C VAL A 119 4.11 -8.14 0.67
N THR A 120 5.03 -8.95 1.18
CA THR A 120 5.12 -10.37 0.87
C THR A 120 3.81 -11.09 1.20
N ALA A 121 3.28 -10.88 2.40
CA ALA A 121 1.98 -11.44 2.80
C ALA A 121 0.83 -10.94 1.90
N LEU A 122 0.84 -9.67 1.49
CA LEU A 122 -0.17 -9.12 0.58
C LEU A 122 -0.08 -9.76 -0.82
N ALA A 123 1.13 -10.10 -1.29
CA ALA A 123 1.31 -10.79 -2.56
C ALA A 123 0.62 -12.17 -2.57
N PHE A 124 0.81 -12.97 -1.52
CA PHE A 124 0.14 -14.28 -1.42
C PHE A 124 -1.37 -14.18 -1.24
N ARG A 125 -1.85 -13.14 -0.56
CA ARG A 125 -3.29 -12.87 -0.44
C ARG A 125 -3.89 -12.45 -1.78
N ALA A 126 -3.16 -11.68 -2.58
CA ALA A 126 -3.57 -11.32 -3.93
C ALA A 126 -3.63 -12.57 -4.83
N GLU A 127 -2.59 -13.39 -4.81
CA GLU A 127 -2.54 -14.65 -5.56
C GLU A 127 -3.71 -15.58 -5.18
N ALA A 128 -3.97 -15.76 -3.89
CA ALA A 128 -5.07 -16.59 -3.39
C ALA A 128 -6.46 -16.10 -3.85
N GLN A 129 -6.58 -14.84 -4.25
CA GLN A 129 -7.80 -14.24 -4.80
C GLN A 129 -7.72 -14.02 -6.33
N ASN A 130 -6.76 -14.65 -7.02
CA ASN A 130 -6.51 -14.51 -8.46
C ASN A 130 -6.29 -13.06 -8.90
N ALA A 131 -5.61 -12.26 -8.07
CA ALA A 131 -5.30 -10.87 -8.34
C ALA A 131 -3.79 -10.65 -8.52
N THR A 132 -3.43 -9.58 -9.23
CA THR A 132 -2.05 -9.17 -9.48
C THR A 132 -1.66 -8.04 -8.54
N LEU A 133 -0.58 -8.20 -7.76
CA LEU A 133 -0.05 -7.14 -6.91
C LEU A 133 0.94 -6.25 -7.68
N ASN A 134 0.66 -4.96 -7.71
CA ASN A 134 1.53 -3.92 -8.23
C ASN A 134 2.23 -3.21 -7.05
N VAL A 135 3.57 -3.32 -6.98
CA VAL A 135 4.37 -2.68 -5.93
C VAL A 135 5.05 -1.43 -6.45
N ILE A 136 4.73 -0.29 -5.86
CA ILE A 136 5.27 1.02 -6.22
C ILE A 136 6.13 1.53 -5.06
N ALA A 137 7.45 1.37 -5.16
CA ALA A 137 8.38 1.86 -4.17
C ALA A 137 8.80 3.32 -4.44
N ASN A 138 9.05 4.05 -3.37
CA ASN A 138 9.64 5.38 -3.42
C ASN A 138 11.02 5.37 -2.74
N ASN A 139 11.97 6.11 -3.29
CA ASN A 139 13.33 6.21 -2.73
C ASN A 139 13.34 6.60 -1.25
N ARG A 140 12.41 7.44 -0.80
CA ARG A 140 12.32 7.86 0.61
C ARG A 140 12.02 6.74 1.61
N ALA A 141 11.48 5.62 1.12
CA ALA A 141 11.20 4.47 2.01
C ALA A 141 12.48 3.71 2.41
N TRP A 142 13.54 3.79 1.58
CA TRP A 142 14.66 2.87 1.65
C TRP A 142 16.02 3.50 1.30
N GLY A 143 16.04 4.64 0.59
CA GLY A 143 17.20 5.24 -0.05
C GLY A 143 17.28 4.95 -1.55
N ASN A 144 16.88 3.74 -1.97
CA ASN A 144 16.88 3.32 -3.37
C ASN A 144 15.68 2.42 -3.65
N ALA A 145 14.71 2.90 -4.44
CA ALA A 145 13.48 2.16 -4.74
C ALA A 145 13.70 0.87 -5.56
N PRO A 146 14.59 0.82 -6.56
CA PRO A 146 14.94 -0.43 -7.24
C PRO A 146 15.45 -1.51 -6.29
N ASP A 147 16.28 -1.16 -5.30
CA ASP A 147 16.79 -2.10 -4.32
C ASP A 147 15.69 -2.62 -3.39
N LEU A 148 14.80 -1.74 -2.91
CA LEU A 148 13.63 -2.12 -2.13
C LEU A 148 12.74 -3.12 -2.91
N ASN A 149 12.42 -2.82 -4.17
CA ASN A 149 11.62 -3.73 -5.00
C ASN A 149 12.31 -5.07 -5.22
N ARG A 150 13.64 -5.09 -5.37
CA ARG A 150 14.43 -6.32 -5.49
C ARG A 150 14.38 -7.14 -4.19
N THR A 151 14.50 -6.48 -3.04
CA THR A 151 14.39 -7.12 -1.73
C THR A 151 13.02 -7.77 -1.53
N VAL A 152 11.94 -7.07 -1.87
CA VAL A 152 10.57 -7.62 -1.82
C VAL A 152 10.45 -8.83 -2.77
N ALA A 153 10.94 -8.72 -4.00
CA ALA A 153 10.87 -9.81 -4.97
C ALA A 153 11.64 -11.06 -4.50
N HIS A 154 12.85 -10.89 -3.95
CA HIS A 154 13.63 -12.01 -3.41
C HIS A 154 12.89 -12.67 -2.25
N ARG A 155 12.30 -11.89 -1.33
CA ARG A 155 11.54 -12.43 -0.20
C ARG A 155 10.33 -13.27 -0.65
N ILE A 156 9.62 -12.82 -1.69
CA ILE A 156 8.52 -13.59 -2.29
C ILE A 156 9.04 -14.90 -2.89
N LEU A 157 10.13 -14.86 -3.65
CA LEU A 157 10.73 -16.05 -4.27
C LEU A 157 11.24 -17.05 -3.24
N ASP A 158 11.93 -16.60 -2.20
CA ASP A 158 12.43 -17.47 -1.12
C ASP A 158 11.29 -18.22 -0.44
N HIS A 159 10.16 -17.54 -0.20
CA HIS A 159 8.97 -18.16 0.36
C HIS A 159 8.36 -19.21 -0.59
N VAL A 160 8.24 -18.90 -1.88
CA VAL A 160 7.71 -19.86 -2.89
C VAL A 160 8.61 -21.10 -3.00
N GLU A 161 9.92 -20.93 -2.90
CA GLU A 161 10.90 -22.02 -2.99
C GLU A 161 11.15 -22.75 -1.67
N GLY A 162 10.45 -22.36 -0.58
CA GLY A 162 10.58 -22.99 0.75
C GLY A 162 11.96 -22.82 1.38
N ARG A 163 12.65 -21.71 1.07
CA ARG A 163 13.99 -21.39 1.61
C ARG A 163 13.95 -20.55 2.88
N GLU A 164 12.79 -20.40 3.50
CA GLU A 164 12.61 -19.70 4.78
C GLU A 164 12.72 -20.65 5.97
#